data_97f545c49a91250ed565ef7184cf7951
#
_entry.id   97f545c49a91250ed565ef7184cf7951
#
_cell.length_a   1.000
_cell.length_b   1.000
_cell.length_c   1.000
_cell.angle_alpha   90.00
_cell.angle_beta   90.00
_cell.angle_gamma   90.00
#
_symmetry.space_group_name_H-M   'P 1'
#
loop_
_entity.id
_entity.type
_entity.pdbx_description
1 polymer ?
#
loop_
_entity_poly.entity_id
_entity_poly.type
_entity_poly.pdbx_seq_one_letter_code
_entity_poly.pdbx_strand_id
1 'polypeptide(L)'
;AAINVVRNHDKCWKITYAGNWHKELDGLLDDYSFLYGEEPTIAEQKVRAATGRTSTVYVCCNPPIPNNFVFSPPIEGRWISWYVMAYGYDGFLRWAYDAWPEDADRDARHGSWAAGDCYMVYPGGKSCIRFEKMREGIVDFEKVRILRELTAQSGNAQAQGLLKQL
;
A
#
# COMPACT_ATOMS: atom_id res chain seq x y z
N ALA A 1 12.03 19.45 -12.42
CA ALA A 1 11.63 20.87 -12.35
C ALA A 1 10.65 21.12 -11.21
N ALA A 2 9.45 20.49 -11.19
CA ALA A 2 8.40 20.75 -10.18
C ALA A 2 8.87 20.48 -8.74
N ILE A 3 9.53 19.36 -8.47
CA ILE A 3 10.08 19.00 -7.14
C ILE A 3 10.98 20.12 -6.59
N ASN A 4 11.86 20.67 -7.42
CA ASN A 4 12.75 21.74 -6.99
C ASN A 4 12.01 23.04 -6.65
N VAL A 5 10.92 23.33 -7.36
CA VAL A 5 10.06 24.49 -7.04
C VAL A 5 9.46 24.35 -5.64
N VAL A 6 8.88 23.18 -5.33
CA VAL A 6 8.29 22.92 -4.02
C VAL A 6 9.34 23.01 -2.92
N ARG A 7 10.50 22.34 -3.08
CA ARG A 7 11.58 22.32 -2.08
C ARG A 7 12.25 23.69 -1.89
N ASN A 8 12.30 24.50 -2.93
CA ASN A 8 12.82 25.88 -2.82
C ASN A 8 11.83 26.81 -2.11
N HIS A 9 10.53 26.52 -2.18
CA HIS A 9 9.51 27.28 -1.46
C HIS A 9 9.59 27.02 0.04
N ASP A 10 9.59 25.74 0.43
CA ASP A 10 9.73 25.35 1.84
C ASP A 10 10.34 23.92 1.95
N LYS A 11 11.43 23.80 2.72
CA LYS A 11 12.14 22.55 2.96
C LYS A 11 11.36 21.56 3.87
N CYS A 12 10.34 22.02 4.58
CA CYS A 12 9.51 21.19 5.45
C CYS A 12 8.52 20.31 4.67
N TRP A 13 8.24 20.65 3.43
CA TRP A 13 7.29 19.91 2.62
C TRP A 13 7.85 18.54 2.22
N LYS A 14 7.08 17.52 2.50
CA LYS A 14 7.32 16.16 2.03
C LYS A 14 6.73 15.99 0.63
N ILE A 15 7.46 15.28 -0.22
CA ILE A 15 7.05 15.03 -1.59
C ILE A 15 6.73 13.56 -1.73
N THR A 16 5.48 13.27 -2.08
CA THR A 16 5.01 11.95 -2.42
C THR A 16 4.73 11.82 -3.91
N TYR A 17 4.90 10.63 -4.44
CA TYR A 17 4.55 10.28 -5.81
C TYR A 17 3.95 8.88 -5.84
N ALA A 18 2.89 8.69 -6.61
CA ALA A 18 2.29 7.39 -6.86
C ALA A 18 2.37 7.06 -8.36
N GLY A 19 2.94 5.91 -8.70
CA GLY A 19 3.13 5.49 -10.09
C GLY A 19 4.18 4.40 -10.25
N ASN A 20 4.59 4.19 -11.49
CA ASN A 20 5.64 3.24 -11.83
C ASN A 20 6.98 3.65 -11.24
N TRP A 21 7.85 2.69 -11.00
CA TRP A 21 9.20 2.96 -10.56
C TRP A 21 10.01 3.75 -11.59
N HIS A 22 10.61 4.85 -11.15
CA HIS A 22 11.54 5.68 -11.90
C HIS A 22 12.77 5.95 -11.05
N LYS A 23 13.87 5.30 -11.39
CA LYS A 23 15.11 5.36 -10.61
C LYS A 23 15.65 6.78 -10.43
N GLU A 24 15.46 7.63 -11.43
CA GLU A 24 15.88 9.05 -11.41
C GLU A 24 15.07 9.90 -10.40
N LEU A 25 13.92 9.43 -9.96
CA LEU A 25 13.10 10.11 -8.96
C LEU A 25 13.40 9.64 -7.53
N ASP A 26 14.05 8.49 -7.35
CA ASP A 26 14.23 7.86 -6.05
C ASP A 26 14.80 8.80 -4.99
N GLY A 27 15.91 9.46 -5.31
CA GLY A 27 16.58 10.40 -4.40
C GLY A 27 15.81 11.68 -4.09
N LEU A 28 14.73 11.95 -4.80
CA LEU A 28 13.96 13.20 -4.76
C LEU A 28 12.65 13.10 -4.00
N LEU A 29 12.19 11.87 -3.70
CA LEU A 29 10.87 11.60 -3.11
C LEU A 29 11.01 11.12 -1.67
N ASP A 30 10.26 11.72 -0.78
CA ASP A 30 10.17 11.31 0.64
C ASP A 30 9.31 10.06 0.79
N ASP A 31 8.22 9.96 0.03
CA ASP A 31 7.32 8.82 -0.05
C ASP A 31 7.08 8.42 -1.50
N TYR A 32 7.24 7.16 -1.81
CA TYR A 32 7.00 6.59 -3.14
C TYR A 32 5.96 5.47 -3.02
N SER A 33 4.82 5.65 -3.65
CA SER A 33 3.80 4.61 -3.76
C SER A 33 3.89 3.95 -5.13
N PHE A 34 4.34 2.70 -5.17
CA PHE A 34 4.53 1.96 -6.42
C PHE A 34 3.25 1.31 -6.89
N LEU A 35 2.98 1.39 -8.19
CA LEU A 35 1.94 0.55 -8.79
C LEU A 35 2.38 -0.90 -8.68
N TYR A 36 1.48 -1.76 -8.20
CA TYR A 36 1.74 -3.20 -8.11
C TYR A 36 2.14 -3.78 -9.48
N GLY A 37 3.26 -4.47 -9.52
CA GLY A 37 3.87 -5.03 -10.73
C GLY A 37 4.87 -4.08 -11.41
N GLU A 38 5.00 -2.83 -10.95
CA GLU A 38 5.91 -1.81 -11.49
C GLU A 38 6.86 -1.26 -10.40
N GLU A 39 7.14 -2.09 -9.39
CA GLU A 39 8.00 -1.74 -8.26
C GLU A 39 9.50 -1.82 -8.63
N PRO A 40 10.36 -1.20 -7.81
CA PRO A 40 11.80 -1.42 -7.89
C PRO A 40 12.17 -2.87 -7.58
N THR A 41 13.35 -3.27 -7.97
CA THR A 41 13.92 -4.55 -7.53
C THR A 41 14.07 -4.57 -6.00
N ILE A 42 14.06 -5.77 -5.40
CA ILE A 42 14.27 -5.95 -3.96
C ILE A 42 15.58 -5.29 -3.48
N ALA A 43 16.61 -5.29 -4.30
CA ALA A 43 17.88 -4.65 -3.98
C ALA A 43 17.74 -3.11 -3.91
N GLU A 44 17.04 -2.50 -4.86
CA GLU A 44 16.77 -1.05 -4.88
C GLU A 44 15.86 -0.65 -3.71
N GLN A 45 14.82 -1.46 -3.42
CA GLN A 45 13.94 -1.24 -2.26
C GLN A 45 14.73 -1.25 -0.94
N LYS A 46 15.66 -2.19 -0.76
CA LYS A 46 16.52 -2.23 0.44
C LYS A 46 17.40 -0.98 0.57
N VAL A 47 17.96 -0.50 -0.55
CA VAL A 47 18.73 0.76 -0.56
C VAL A 47 17.87 1.93 -0.16
N ARG A 48 16.64 2.02 -0.69
CA ARG A 48 15.67 3.08 -0.36
C ARG A 48 15.28 3.02 1.13
N ALA A 49 14.93 1.84 1.63
CA ALA A 49 14.58 1.64 3.05
C ALA A 49 15.72 2.06 3.99
N ALA A 50 16.98 1.78 3.64
CA ALA A 50 18.14 2.18 4.41
C ALA A 50 18.32 3.71 4.51
N THR A 51 17.69 4.48 3.63
CA THR A 51 17.69 5.95 3.69
C THR A 51 16.56 6.53 4.55
N GLY A 52 15.70 5.69 5.13
CA GLY A 52 14.55 6.10 5.93
C GLY A 52 13.40 6.73 5.13
N ARG A 53 13.37 6.51 3.82
CA ARG A 53 12.28 6.98 2.96
C ARG A 53 11.14 5.98 2.93
N THR A 54 9.91 6.48 2.94
CA THR A 54 8.71 5.64 2.88
C THR A 54 8.51 5.03 1.50
N SER A 55 8.12 3.77 1.49
CA SER A 55 7.79 3.00 0.28
C SER A 55 6.49 2.28 0.50
N THR A 56 5.48 2.60 -0.29
CA THR A 56 4.19 1.93 -0.26
C THR A 56 3.86 1.33 -1.62
N VAL A 57 2.87 0.46 -1.64
CA VAL A 57 2.36 -0.15 -2.88
C VAL A 57 0.89 0.20 -3.03
N TYR A 58 0.40 0.33 -4.26
CA TYR A 58 -1.02 0.52 -4.51
C TYR A 58 -1.52 -0.31 -5.69
N VAL A 59 -2.82 -0.53 -5.72
CA VAL A 59 -3.58 -1.01 -6.86
C VAL A 59 -4.66 0.01 -7.21
N CYS A 60 -5.02 0.11 -8.47
CA CYS A 60 -6.09 0.98 -8.96
C CYS A 60 -6.96 0.21 -9.96
N CYS A 61 -7.28 0.76 -11.12
CA CYS A 61 -7.92 0.02 -12.22
C CYS A 61 -7.04 -1.13 -12.76
N ASN A 62 -5.77 -1.15 -12.40
CA ASN A 62 -4.77 -2.15 -12.77
C ASN A 62 -3.89 -2.50 -11.53
N PRO A 63 -3.38 -3.75 -11.39
CA PRO A 63 -3.75 -4.94 -12.17
C PRO A 63 -5.17 -5.44 -11.84
N PRO A 64 -5.75 -6.34 -12.63
CA PRO A 64 -7.03 -6.94 -12.29
C PRO A 64 -6.97 -7.84 -11.04
N ILE A 65 -5.79 -8.40 -10.72
CA ILE A 65 -5.51 -9.30 -9.60
C ILE A 65 -4.07 -9.05 -9.12
N PRO A 66 -3.84 -8.78 -7.80
CA PRO A 66 -4.85 -8.59 -6.76
C PRO A 66 -5.52 -7.23 -6.88
N ASN A 67 -6.81 -7.14 -6.50
CA ASN A 67 -7.51 -5.87 -6.47
C ASN A 67 -8.64 -5.86 -5.41
N ASN A 68 -9.33 -4.73 -5.31
CA ASN A 68 -10.41 -4.51 -4.36
C ASN A 68 -11.71 -4.08 -5.08
N PHE A 69 -11.96 -4.59 -6.29
CA PHE A 69 -13.23 -4.38 -6.97
C PHE A 69 -14.37 -5.09 -6.25
N VAL A 70 -15.62 -4.71 -6.53
CA VAL A 70 -16.78 -5.40 -5.97
C VAL A 70 -16.80 -6.88 -6.36
N PHE A 71 -16.30 -7.21 -7.55
CA PHE A 71 -16.21 -8.57 -8.07
C PHE A 71 -14.88 -9.28 -7.77
N SER A 72 -13.90 -8.60 -7.17
CA SER A 72 -12.66 -9.25 -6.72
C SER A 72 -12.96 -10.21 -5.56
N PRO A 73 -12.30 -11.38 -5.51
CA PRO A 73 -12.31 -12.21 -4.32
C PRO A 73 -11.91 -11.40 -3.08
N PRO A 74 -12.73 -11.36 -2.02
CA PRO A 74 -12.44 -10.49 -0.87
C PRO A 74 -11.09 -10.76 -0.20
N ILE A 75 -10.57 -11.98 -0.33
CA ILE A 75 -9.27 -12.38 0.23
C ILE A 75 -8.10 -11.59 -0.38
N GLU A 76 -8.25 -11.04 -1.58
CA GLU A 76 -7.20 -10.25 -2.23
C GLU A 76 -6.86 -9.00 -1.42
N GLY A 77 -7.85 -8.36 -0.78
CA GLY A 77 -7.61 -7.24 0.12
C GLY A 77 -6.73 -7.58 1.32
N ARG A 78 -6.89 -8.79 1.89
CA ARG A 78 -6.03 -9.30 2.96
C ARG A 78 -4.64 -9.68 2.43
N TRP A 79 -4.59 -10.32 1.25
CA TRP A 79 -3.36 -10.75 0.60
C TRP A 79 -2.42 -9.58 0.28
N ILE A 80 -2.93 -8.44 -0.13
CA ILE A 80 -2.13 -7.23 -0.40
C ILE A 80 -1.27 -6.85 0.82
N SER A 81 -1.81 -6.94 2.04
CA SER A 81 -1.04 -6.66 3.25
C SER A 81 0.09 -7.67 3.49
N TRP A 82 -0.13 -8.93 3.15
CA TRP A 82 0.93 -9.95 3.20
C TRP A 82 2.02 -9.69 2.16
N TYR A 83 1.64 -9.25 0.96
CA TYR A 83 2.58 -8.85 -0.06
C TYR A 83 3.46 -7.68 0.41
N VAL A 84 2.84 -6.62 0.92
CA VAL A 84 3.52 -5.44 1.50
C VAL A 84 4.56 -5.88 2.54
N MET A 85 4.17 -6.79 3.43
CA MET A 85 5.03 -7.29 4.49
C MET A 85 6.19 -8.16 3.98
N ALA A 86 5.93 -9.04 3.01
CA ALA A 86 6.92 -9.96 2.45
C ALA A 86 8.00 -9.22 1.66
N TYR A 87 7.63 -8.14 0.98
CA TYR A 87 8.56 -7.33 0.20
C TYR A 87 9.18 -6.16 0.98
N GLY A 88 8.83 -6.01 2.26
CA GLY A 88 9.41 -4.99 3.13
C GLY A 88 8.98 -3.57 2.80
N TYR A 89 7.76 -3.40 2.29
CA TYR A 89 7.15 -2.09 2.12
C TYR A 89 6.55 -1.60 3.44
N ASP A 90 6.42 -0.28 3.57
CA ASP A 90 5.90 0.37 4.78
C ASP A 90 4.37 0.35 4.86
N GLY A 91 3.69 0.16 3.73
CA GLY A 91 2.24 0.15 3.71
C GLY A 91 1.61 0.01 2.34
N PHE A 92 0.29 0.14 2.34
CA PHE A 92 -0.56 0.11 1.17
C PHE A 92 -1.32 1.42 1.02
N LEU A 93 -1.22 2.04 -0.15
CA LEU A 93 -2.00 3.22 -0.52
C LEU A 93 -3.28 2.79 -1.24
N ARG A 94 -4.44 3.26 -0.79
CA ARG A 94 -5.66 3.16 -1.58
C ARG A 94 -5.85 4.47 -2.35
N TRP A 95 -5.80 4.41 -3.68
CA TRP A 95 -5.82 5.60 -4.53
C TRP A 95 -7.13 6.39 -4.44
N ALA A 96 -8.25 5.70 -4.19
CA ALA A 96 -9.55 6.32 -3.96
C ALA A 96 -10.29 5.54 -2.85
N TYR A 97 -10.76 6.24 -1.83
CA TYR A 97 -11.31 5.64 -0.62
C TYR A 97 -12.82 5.84 -0.49
N ASP A 98 -13.33 6.99 -0.89
CA ASP A 98 -14.70 7.45 -0.71
C ASP A 98 -15.23 8.30 -1.87
N ALA A 99 -14.68 8.14 -3.07
CA ALA A 99 -15.20 8.79 -4.28
C ALA A 99 -16.43 8.02 -4.79
N TRP A 100 -17.59 8.38 -4.27
CA TRP A 100 -18.84 7.69 -4.54
C TRP A 100 -19.49 8.12 -5.86
N PRO A 101 -20.14 7.17 -6.61
CA PRO A 101 -21.14 7.52 -7.61
C PRO A 101 -22.41 8.10 -6.95
N GLU A 102 -23.34 8.57 -7.74
CA GLU A 102 -24.58 9.21 -7.25
C GLU A 102 -25.38 8.31 -6.31
N ASP A 103 -25.47 7.02 -6.60
CA ASP A 103 -26.17 6.02 -5.77
C ASP A 103 -25.26 4.79 -5.54
N ALA A 104 -24.26 4.96 -4.68
CA ALA A 104 -23.27 3.91 -4.37
C ALA A 104 -23.87 2.64 -3.75
N ASP A 105 -25.02 2.74 -3.11
CA ASP A 105 -25.70 1.60 -2.49
C ASP A 105 -26.35 0.68 -3.54
N ARG A 106 -26.68 1.20 -4.72
CA ARG A 106 -27.33 0.44 -5.81
C ARG A 106 -26.41 0.16 -6.99
N ASP A 107 -25.55 1.09 -7.32
CA ASP A 107 -24.65 0.97 -8.45
C ASP A 107 -23.20 1.34 -8.05
N ALA A 108 -22.34 0.34 -8.02
CA ALA A 108 -20.96 0.51 -7.63
C ALA A 108 -20.06 1.03 -8.77
N ARG A 109 -20.60 1.24 -9.97
CA ARG A 109 -19.86 1.77 -11.13
C ARG A 109 -19.71 3.28 -11.00
N HIS A 110 -18.54 3.78 -11.36
CA HIS A 110 -18.24 5.21 -11.35
C HIS A 110 -17.60 5.61 -12.67
N GLY A 111 -18.40 6.09 -13.59
CA GLY A 111 -17.94 6.43 -14.95
C GLY A 111 -17.37 5.20 -15.68
N SER A 112 -16.13 5.29 -16.15
CA SER A 112 -15.42 4.20 -16.83
C SER A 112 -14.67 3.27 -15.87
N TRP A 113 -14.66 3.57 -14.55
CA TRP A 113 -13.94 2.78 -13.58
C TRP A 113 -14.66 1.48 -13.24
N ALA A 114 -13.90 0.45 -12.93
CA ALA A 114 -14.47 -0.83 -12.49
C ALA A 114 -15.31 -0.65 -11.21
N ALA A 115 -16.36 -1.45 -11.07
CA ALA A 115 -17.27 -1.36 -9.93
C ALA A 115 -16.50 -1.47 -8.59
N GLY A 116 -16.60 -0.45 -7.76
CA GLY A 116 -15.95 -0.36 -6.45
C GLY A 116 -14.47 0.07 -6.50
N ASP A 117 -13.91 0.40 -7.65
CA ASP A 117 -12.54 0.89 -7.73
C ASP A 117 -12.36 2.24 -7.03
N CYS A 118 -13.35 3.11 -7.10
CA CYS A 118 -13.28 4.48 -6.56
C CYS A 118 -13.58 4.59 -5.07
N TYR A 119 -13.96 3.50 -4.38
CA TYR A 119 -14.26 3.56 -2.94
C TYR A 119 -14.16 2.21 -2.24
N MET A 120 -13.87 2.27 -0.95
CA MET A 120 -13.77 1.11 -0.04
C MET A 120 -14.85 1.13 1.05
N VAL A 121 -15.34 2.30 1.42
CA VAL A 121 -16.46 2.50 2.36
C VAL A 121 -17.64 3.09 1.62
N TYR A 122 -18.84 2.80 2.10
CA TYR A 122 -20.07 3.32 1.52
C TYR A 122 -20.53 4.60 2.23
N PRO A 123 -21.40 5.42 1.60
CA PRO A 123 -21.94 6.62 2.23
C PRO A 123 -22.51 6.34 3.62
N GLY A 124 -22.33 7.27 4.55
CA GLY A 124 -22.76 7.10 5.95
C GLY A 124 -21.85 6.19 6.78
N GLY A 125 -20.63 5.90 6.30
CA GLY A 125 -19.65 5.08 7.04
C GLY A 125 -19.98 3.59 7.06
N LYS A 126 -20.79 3.11 6.13
CA LYS A 126 -21.10 1.69 6.01
C LYS A 126 -19.88 0.91 5.53
N SER A 127 -19.57 -0.18 6.23
CA SER A 127 -18.51 -1.11 5.85
C SER A 127 -18.96 -2.07 4.74
N CYS A 128 -17.98 -2.78 4.15
CA CYS A 128 -18.22 -3.86 3.21
C CYS A 128 -17.18 -4.96 3.40
N ILE A 129 -17.45 -6.15 2.86
CA ILE A 129 -16.55 -7.30 3.00
C ILE A 129 -15.12 -7.01 2.46
N ARG A 130 -14.97 -6.20 1.41
CA ARG A 130 -13.67 -5.80 0.86
C ARG A 130 -12.87 -5.00 1.88
N PHE A 131 -13.51 -4.03 2.53
CA PHE A 131 -12.91 -3.20 3.57
C PHE A 131 -12.54 -4.03 4.80
N GLU A 132 -13.43 -4.92 5.26
CA GLU A 132 -13.14 -5.78 6.41
C GLU A 132 -11.97 -6.73 6.14
N LYS A 133 -11.86 -7.28 4.93
CA LYS A 133 -10.71 -8.13 4.56
C LYS A 133 -9.40 -7.34 4.46
N MET A 134 -9.45 -6.10 4.01
CA MET A 134 -8.28 -5.22 4.07
C MET A 134 -7.88 -4.94 5.54
N ARG A 135 -8.83 -4.67 6.43
CA ARG A 135 -8.58 -4.50 7.87
C ARG A 135 -7.95 -5.74 8.50
N GLU A 136 -8.45 -6.94 8.17
CA GLU A 136 -7.82 -8.19 8.62
C GLU A 136 -6.35 -8.27 8.17
N GLY A 137 -6.05 -7.89 6.94
CA GLY A 137 -4.69 -7.85 6.43
C GLY A 137 -3.79 -6.86 7.18
N ILE A 138 -4.30 -5.68 7.51
CA ILE A 138 -3.58 -4.68 8.32
C ILE A 138 -3.29 -5.24 9.72
N VAL A 139 -4.26 -5.93 10.33
CA VAL A 139 -4.06 -6.59 11.64
C VAL A 139 -2.98 -7.68 11.57
N ASP A 140 -2.95 -8.46 10.48
CA ASP A 140 -1.90 -9.47 10.28
C ASP A 140 -0.53 -8.81 10.13
N PHE A 141 -0.42 -7.76 9.34
CA PHE A 141 0.80 -6.96 9.18
C PHE A 141 1.32 -6.48 10.54
N GLU A 142 0.47 -5.85 11.34
CA GLU A 142 0.86 -5.35 12.68
C GLU A 142 1.27 -6.47 13.64
N LYS A 143 0.60 -7.62 13.62
CA LYS A 143 1.01 -8.76 14.43
C LYS A 143 2.42 -9.25 14.08
N VAL A 144 2.73 -9.35 12.80
CA VAL A 144 4.07 -9.77 12.36
C VAL A 144 5.12 -8.69 12.67
N ARG A 145 4.80 -7.41 12.50
CA ARG A 145 5.67 -6.31 12.90
C ARG A 145 6.04 -6.39 14.39
N ILE A 146 5.03 -6.53 15.25
CA ILE A 146 5.23 -6.69 16.71
C ILE A 146 6.03 -7.94 17.01
N LEU A 147 5.72 -9.06 16.36
CA LEU A 147 6.46 -10.32 16.56
C LEU A 147 7.94 -10.19 16.18
N ARG A 148 8.24 -9.50 15.07
CA ARG A 148 9.63 -9.21 14.65
C ARG A 148 10.36 -8.38 15.70
N GLU A 149 9.74 -7.34 16.24
CA GLU A 149 10.32 -6.49 17.30
C GLU A 149 10.58 -7.27 18.58
N LEU A 150 9.60 -7.99 19.10
CA LEU A 150 9.74 -8.80 20.31
C LEU A 150 10.80 -9.89 20.15
N THR A 151 10.87 -10.53 18.98
CA THR A 151 11.87 -11.56 18.71
C THR A 151 13.28 -10.96 18.62
N ALA A 152 13.43 -9.80 18.01
CA ALA A 152 14.71 -9.09 17.99
C ALA A 152 15.21 -8.75 19.41
N GLN A 153 14.29 -8.30 20.27
CA GLN A 153 14.62 -7.97 21.68
C GLN A 153 14.90 -9.19 22.55
N SER A 154 14.28 -10.34 22.25
CA SER A 154 14.43 -11.56 23.08
C SER A 154 15.79 -12.23 22.98
N GLY A 155 16.58 -11.96 21.94
CA GLY A 155 17.82 -12.66 21.64
C GLY A 155 17.66 -14.15 21.26
N ASN A 156 16.42 -14.62 21.07
CA ASN A 156 16.14 -16.02 20.73
C ASN A 156 16.49 -16.33 19.26
N ALA A 157 17.63 -16.96 19.04
CA ALA A 157 18.16 -17.26 17.70
C ALA A 157 17.21 -18.19 16.90
N GLN A 158 16.53 -19.13 17.54
CA GLN A 158 15.58 -20.02 16.88
C GLN A 158 14.35 -19.25 16.36
N ALA A 159 13.77 -18.38 17.18
CA ALA A 159 12.65 -17.54 16.78
C ALA A 159 13.06 -16.56 15.66
N GLN A 160 14.25 -15.96 15.73
CA GLN A 160 14.80 -15.12 14.66
C GLN A 160 14.99 -15.90 13.35
N GLY A 161 15.44 -17.16 13.44
CA GLY A 161 15.57 -18.05 12.28
C GLY A 161 14.25 -18.35 11.59
N LEU A 162 13.18 -18.60 12.36
CA LEU A 162 11.84 -18.83 11.84
C LEU A 162 11.25 -17.59 11.16
N LEU A 163 11.42 -16.41 11.74
CA LEU A 163 10.93 -15.16 11.16
C LEU A 163 11.61 -14.75 9.84
N LYS A 164 12.82 -15.23 9.59
CA LYS A 164 13.51 -15.01 8.30
C LYS A 164 12.92 -15.83 7.15
N GLN A 165 12.08 -16.82 7.45
CA GLN A 165 11.40 -17.65 6.46
C GLN A 165 10.01 -17.11 6.07
N LEU A 166 9.52 -16.11 6.79
CA LEU A 166 8.32 -15.33 6.48
C LEU A 166 8.67 -14.13 5.59
#